data_c54f3d69bf1a1c0905e836dfd5cd7d1a
#
_entry.id   c54f3d69bf1a1c0905e836dfd5cd7d1a
#
_cell.length_a   1.000
_cell.length_b   1.000
_cell.length_c   1.000
_cell.angle_alpha   90.00
_cell.angle_beta   90.00
_cell.angle_gamma   90.00
#
_symmetry.space_group_name_H-M   'P 1'
#
loop_
_entity.id
_entity.type
_entity.pdbx_description
1 polymer ?
#
loop_
_entity_poly.entity_id
_entity_poly.type
_entity_poly.pdbx_seq_one_letter_code
_entity_poly.pdbx_strand_id
1 'polypeptide(L)'
;RLIARSGHIDLGTVATAKHETHGSLSDAGHRHVHQSAETGTAISAAGDITLAAGGRIRARQSQIDSSAGRTALYGTQGIQLSEGRQTLDLSEATRDKSRGLISSSSRSARYSRQHDEAVGSSIGGREVVLAAGKEGDILVRGSSIISDEATTLTGRNIGIAAAQSRYLDSEFHQTQKSGLTASLSDGVASAGYSKSRQSLQHKADITRLSESQIGSLKGNTTLAAAEQIDTRAATLSA
;
A
#
# COMPACT_ATOMS: atom_id res chain seq x y z
N ARG A 1 16.51 13.26 21.69
CA ARG A 1 16.82 11.90 22.17
C ARG A 1 15.60 11.27 22.83
N LEU A 2 15.27 10.02 22.46
CA LEU A 2 14.31 9.17 23.17
C LEU A 2 15.07 7.98 23.76
N ILE A 3 14.93 7.76 25.08
CA ILE A 3 15.67 6.70 25.77
C ILE A 3 14.73 5.92 26.70
N ALA A 4 14.60 4.61 26.43
CA ALA A 4 13.92 3.64 27.29
C ALA A 4 14.97 2.67 27.86
N ARG A 5 15.45 2.93 29.11
CA ARG A 5 16.61 2.23 29.65
C ARG A 5 16.44 0.71 29.79
N SER A 6 15.26 0.24 30.16
CA SER A 6 14.96 -1.19 30.33
C SER A 6 13.77 -1.69 29.48
N GLY A 7 13.10 -0.79 28.77
CA GLY A 7 11.89 -1.09 27.99
C GLY A 7 12.09 -0.97 26.50
N HIS A 8 10.95 -0.93 25.78
CA HIS A 8 10.87 -0.82 24.35
C HIS A 8 10.55 0.62 23.92
N ILE A 9 10.90 0.97 22.69
CA ILE A 9 10.40 2.14 21.98
C ILE A 9 9.50 1.64 20.86
N ASP A 10 8.22 1.98 20.91
CA ASP A 10 7.25 1.64 19.90
C ASP A 10 6.73 2.92 19.23
N LEU A 11 7.10 3.11 17.96
CA LEU A 11 6.59 4.14 17.08
C LEU A 11 5.49 3.51 16.24
N GLY A 12 4.28 3.57 16.76
CA GLY A 12 3.10 2.95 16.14
C GLY A 12 2.38 3.87 15.16
N THR A 13 1.28 3.37 14.64
CA THR A 13 0.37 4.06 13.72
C THR A 13 -0.96 4.36 14.39
N VAL A 14 -1.63 5.38 13.89
CA VAL A 14 -3.05 5.65 14.13
C VAL A 14 -3.81 5.40 12.84
N ALA A 15 -4.86 4.59 12.90
CA ALA A 15 -5.72 4.35 11.76
C ALA A 15 -6.85 5.37 11.70
N THR A 16 -7.08 5.93 10.51
CA THR A 16 -8.26 6.71 10.16
C THR A 16 -9.11 5.91 9.20
N ALA A 17 -10.43 5.99 9.31
CA ALA A 17 -11.34 5.31 8.40
C ALA A 17 -12.41 6.28 7.91
N LYS A 18 -12.77 6.14 6.63
CA LYS A 18 -13.89 6.80 5.97
C LYS A 18 -14.84 5.73 5.46
N HIS A 19 -16.11 5.90 5.77
CA HIS A 19 -17.16 5.03 5.29
C HIS A 19 -18.24 5.86 4.62
N GLU A 20 -18.54 5.59 3.35
CA GLU A 20 -19.62 6.19 2.59
C GLU A 20 -20.55 5.10 2.09
N THR A 21 -21.84 5.29 2.28
CA THR A 21 -22.87 4.35 1.81
C THR A 21 -23.97 5.13 1.10
N HIS A 22 -24.25 4.73 -0.12
CA HIS A 22 -25.40 5.19 -0.88
C HIS A 22 -26.12 4.00 -1.49
N GLY A 23 -27.38 3.79 -1.12
CA GLY A 23 -28.15 2.62 -1.49
C GLY A 23 -27.73 1.33 -0.75
N SER A 24 -28.47 0.25 -0.94
CA SER A 24 -28.13 -1.08 -0.42
C SER A 24 -27.29 -1.86 -1.44
N LEU A 25 -26.39 -2.74 -1.01
CA LEU A 25 -25.61 -3.63 -1.88
C LEU A 25 -26.48 -4.51 -2.79
N SER A 26 -27.73 -4.77 -2.39
CA SER A 26 -28.73 -5.47 -3.19
C SER A 26 -29.35 -4.61 -4.28
N ASP A 27 -29.22 -3.28 -4.19
CA ASP A 27 -29.86 -2.35 -5.10
C ASP A 27 -29.13 -2.31 -6.44
N ALA A 28 -29.88 -2.03 -7.48
CA ALA A 28 -29.33 -1.85 -8.83
C ALA A 28 -28.55 -0.54 -8.99
N GLY A 29 -28.65 0.37 -8.03
CA GLY A 29 -27.87 1.60 -7.93
C GLY A 29 -27.37 1.74 -6.49
N HIS A 30 -26.09 1.47 -6.26
CA HIS A 30 -25.44 1.65 -4.97
C HIS A 30 -24.01 2.11 -5.13
N ARG A 31 -23.49 2.75 -4.10
CA ARG A 31 -22.07 3.06 -3.94
C ARG A 31 -21.69 2.90 -2.48
N HIS A 32 -20.76 1.99 -2.22
CA HIS A 32 -20.18 1.77 -0.91
C HIS A 32 -18.67 1.98 -1.00
N VAL A 33 -18.15 2.83 -0.15
CA VAL A 33 -16.71 3.11 -0.05
C VAL A 33 -16.32 2.91 1.40
N HIS A 34 -15.37 2.02 1.63
CA HIS A 34 -14.65 1.90 2.88
C HIS A 34 -13.17 2.14 2.61
N GLN A 35 -12.63 3.18 3.21
CA GLN A 35 -11.24 3.55 3.09
C GLN A 35 -10.62 3.63 4.48
N SER A 36 -9.48 2.99 4.69
CA SER A 36 -8.67 3.20 5.89
C SER A 36 -7.24 3.54 5.54
N ALA A 37 -6.63 4.35 6.38
CA ALA A 37 -5.23 4.71 6.24
C ALA A 37 -4.58 4.74 7.62
N GLU A 38 -3.47 4.05 7.76
CA GLU A 38 -2.59 4.20 8.90
C GLU A 38 -1.70 5.44 8.69
N THR A 39 -1.46 6.18 9.74
CA THR A 39 -0.50 7.28 9.79
C THR A 39 0.48 7.00 10.92
N GLY A 40 1.74 6.90 10.58
CA GLY A 40 2.81 6.60 11.52
C GLY A 40 3.36 7.84 12.21
N THR A 41 4.36 7.60 13.06
CA THR A 41 5.04 8.64 13.82
C THR A 41 6.10 9.33 12.97
N ALA A 42 6.12 10.67 12.99
CA ALA A 42 7.17 11.47 12.38
C ALA A 42 8.08 12.09 13.45
N ILE A 43 9.39 11.93 13.30
CA ILE A 43 10.42 12.54 14.13
C ILE A 43 11.40 13.26 13.22
N SER A 44 11.49 14.57 13.34
CA SER A 44 12.43 15.37 12.55
C SER A 44 13.24 16.32 13.43
N ALA A 45 14.50 16.51 13.08
CA ALA A 45 15.40 17.45 13.73
C ALA A 45 16.44 17.99 12.75
N ALA A 46 16.96 19.16 13.04
CA ALA A 46 18.14 19.68 12.30
C ALA A 46 19.44 18.98 12.70
N GLY A 47 19.57 18.64 13.98
CA GLY A 47 20.74 17.94 14.54
C GLY A 47 20.45 16.46 14.82
N ASP A 48 21.30 15.84 15.64
CA ASP A 48 21.26 14.40 15.88
C ASP A 48 19.95 13.89 16.49
N ILE A 49 19.47 12.80 15.93
CA ILE A 49 18.37 11.98 16.46
C ILE A 49 18.95 10.71 17.07
N THR A 50 18.59 10.42 18.33
CA THR A 50 18.98 9.18 18.98
C THR A 50 17.76 8.54 19.63
N LEU A 51 17.47 7.30 19.24
CA LEU A 51 16.52 6.42 19.90
C LEU A 51 17.30 5.27 20.53
N ALA A 52 17.17 5.07 21.84
CA ALA A 52 17.87 4.00 22.54
C ALA A 52 16.92 3.23 23.44
N ALA A 53 16.84 1.91 23.24
CA ALA A 53 16.00 1.01 24.01
C ALA A 53 16.84 -0.14 24.60
N GLY A 54 16.69 -0.41 25.89
CA GLY A 54 17.21 -1.62 26.53
C GLY A 54 16.49 -2.89 26.04
N GLY A 55 15.31 -2.73 25.47
CA GLY A 55 14.55 -3.74 24.75
C GLY A 55 14.64 -3.58 23.23
N ARG A 56 13.49 -3.60 22.57
CA ARG A 56 13.36 -3.46 21.11
C ARG A 56 12.94 -2.06 20.72
N ILE A 57 13.34 -1.66 19.51
CA ILE A 57 12.76 -0.52 18.81
C ILE A 57 11.87 -1.08 17.70
N ARG A 58 10.59 -0.70 17.69
CA ARG A 58 9.67 -0.97 16.61
C ARG A 58 9.21 0.34 16.00
N ALA A 59 9.30 0.44 14.69
CA ALA A 59 8.84 1.59 13.93
C ALA A 59 7.96 1.10 12.78
N ARG A 60 6.69 1.45 12.85
CA ARG A 60 5.70 1.10 11.82
C ARG A 60 5.30 2.35 11.06
N GLN A 61 5.53 2.36 9.74
CA GLN A 61 5.23 3.51 8.87
C GLN A 61 5.77 4.84 9.45
N SER A 62 6.95 4.78 10.06
CA SER A 62 7.52 5.91 10.76
C SER A 62 8.50 6.67 9.87
N GLN A 63 8.49 7.99 9.99
CA GLN A 63 9.47 8.85 9.34
C GLN A 63 10.41 9.43 10.39
N ILE A 64 11.70 9.13 10.28
CA ILE A 64 12.72 9.62 11.19
C ILE A 64 13.81 10.27 10.34
N ASP A 65 13.92 11.59 10.41
CA ASP A 65 14.82 12.34 9.54
C ASP A 65 15.58 13.43 10.29
N SER A 66 16.91 13.41 10.12
CA SER A 66 17.79 14.46 10.59
C SER A 66 18.39 15.21 9.39
N SER A 67 18.03 16.47 9.22
CA SER A 67 18.44 17.24 8.03
C SER A 67 19.92 17.56 7.94
N ALA A 68 20.67 17.56 9.06
CA ALA A 68 22.11 17.87 9.07
C ALA A 68 22.92 17.01 10.06
N GLY A 69 22.24 16.18 10.84
CA GLY A 69 22.84 15.37 11.87
C GLY A 69 22.80 13.88 11.59
N ARG A 70 23.18 13.11 12.57
CA ARG A 70 23.17 11.65 12.56
C ARG A 70 21.83 11.12 13.12
N THR A 71 21.25 10.13 12.46
CA THR A 71 20.13 9.36 13.00
C THR A 71 20.62 8.01 13.50
N ALA A 72 20.48 7.75 14.82
CA ALA A 72 20.96 6.54 15.45
C ALA A 72 19.86 5.83 16.23
N LEU A 73 19.65 4.54 15.95
CA LEU A 73 18.74 3.65 16.62
C LEU A 73 19.54 2.53 17.30
N TYR A 74 19.41 2.42 18.62
CA TYR A 74 20.06 1.39 19.44
C TYR A 74 19.00 0.55 20.16
N GLY A 75 18.78 -0.68 19.73
CA GLY A 75 17.83 -1.60 20.33
C GLY A 75 18.49 -2.87 20.81
N THR A 76 18.72 -3.03 22.13
CA THR A 76 19.50 -4.17 22.66
C THR A 76 18.93 -5.53 22.25
N GLN A 77 17.59 -5.66 22.17
CA GLN A 77 16.91 -6.90 21.77
C GLN A 77 16.47 -6.90 20.30
N GLY A 78 16.79 -5.86 19.55
CA GLY A 78 16.50 -5.76 18.12
C GLY A 78 15.85 -4.48 17.67
N ILE A 79 15.82 -4.31 16.34
CA ILE A 79 15.21 -3.18 15.65
C ILE A 79 14.31 -3.73 14.54
N GLN A 80 13.07 -3.29 14.51
CA GLN A 80 12.11 -3.67 13.49
C GLN A 80 11.51 -2.44 12.82
N LEU A 81 11.72 -2.32 11.51
CA LEU A 81 11.06 -1.35 10.65
C LEU A 81 10.04 -2.08 9.79
N SER A 82 8.81 -1.63 9.80
CA SER A 82 7.73 -2.25 9.06
C SER A 82 6.83 -1.22 8.39
N GLU A 83 6.10 -1.71 7.41
CA GLU A 83 5.06 -0.95 6.72
C GLU A 83 3.78 -0.81 7.56
N GLY A 84 3.07 0.30 7.36
CA GLY A 84 1.65 0.45 7.64
C GLY A 84 0.80 0.08 6.44
N ARG A 85 -0.53 0.22 6.55
CA ARG A 85 -1.48 -0.15 5.51
C ARG A 85 -2.41 1.00 5.14
N GLN A 86 -2.69 1.09 3.84
CA GLN A 86 -3.76 1.91 3.29
C GLN A 86 -4.69 0.99 2.52
N THR A 87 -5.98 0.99 2.86
CA THR A 87 -6.96 0.12 2.23
C THR A 87 -8.07 0.92 1.57
N LEU A 88 -8.52 0.47 0.43
CA LEU A 88 -9.71 0.96 -0.27
C LEU A 88 -10.58 -0.23 -0.65
N ASP A 89 -11.80 -0.22 -0.20
CA ASP A 89 -12.85 -1.15 -0.61
C ASP A 89 -14.00 -0.35 -1.23
N LEU A 90 -14.16 -0.46 -2.54
CA LEU A 90 -15.18 0.22 -3.32
C LEU A 90 -16.07 -0.82 -3.98
N SER A 91 -17.38 -0.71 -3.76
CA SER A 91 -18.40 -1.41 -4.52
C SER A 91 -19.41 -0.40 -5.08
N GLU A 92 -19.56 -0.40 -6.38
CA GLU A 92 -20.48 0.49 -7.06
C GLU A 92 -21.28 -0.28 -8.12
N ALA A 93 -22.57 -0.03 -8.19
CA ALA A 93 -23.43 -0.50 -9.26
C ALA A 93 -24.34 0.60 -9.75
N THR A 94 -24.52 0.66 -11.06
CA THR A 94 -25.47 1.55 -11.71
C THR A 94 -26.34 0.78 -12.67
N ARG A 95 -27.60 1.17 -12.77
CA ARG A 95 -28.54 0.61 -13.72
C ARG A 95 -29.48 1.66 -14.26
N ASP A 96 -29.38 1.89 -15.56
CA ASP A 96 -30.28 2.77 -16.31
C ASP A 96 -31.22 1.94 -17.15
N LYS A 97 -32.51 2.31 -17.13
CA LYS A 97 -33.54 1.71 -17.97
C LYS A 97 -34.26 2.80 -18.74
N SER A 98 -34.39 2.62 -20.03
CA SER A 98 -35.21 3.47 -20.88
C SER A 98 -36.25 2.61 -21.59
N ARG A 99 -37.50 3.07 -21.60
CA ARG A 99 -38.61 2.42 -22.31
C ARG A 99 -39.27 3.43 -23.21
N GLY A 100 -39.34 3.10 -24.50
CA GLY A 100 -40.19 3.77 -25.48
C GLY A 100 -41.41 2.91 -25.83
N LEU A 101 -42.28 3.41 -26.70
CA LEU A 101 -43.48 2.69 -27.13
C LEU A 101 -43.17 1.35 -27.82
N ILE A 102 -42.08 1.28 -28.58
CA ILE A 102 -41.70 0.13 -29.41
C ILE A 102 -40.29 -0.42 -29.07
N SER A 103 -39.58 0.20 -28.16
CA SER A 103 -38.22 -0.20 -27.82
C SER A 103 -37.92 -0.07 -26.29
N SER A 104 -37.02 -0.89 -25.81
CA SER A 104 -36.46 -0.73 -24.45
C SER A 104 -34.95 -0.94 -24.46
N SER A 105 -34.25 -0.20 -23.60
CA SER A 105 -32.84 -0.41 -23.34
C SER A 105 -32.57 -0.46 -21.84
N SER A 106 -31.61 -1.27 -21.45
CA SER A 106 -31.09 -1.31 -20.09
C SER A 106 -29.58 -1.37 -20.15
N ARG A 107 -28.95 -0.49 -19.37
CA ARG A 107 -27.50 -0.51 -19.15
C ARG A 107 -27.26 -0.78 -17.69
N SER A 108 -26.34 -1.66 -17.38
CA SER A 108 -25.88 -1.89 -16.01
C SER A 108 -24.36 -1.92 -15.99
N ALA A 109 -23.79 -1.29 -14.99
CA ALA A 109 -22.37 -1.34 -14.69
C ALA A 109 -22.17 -1.72 -13.23
N ARG A 110 -21.12 -2.48 -12.96
CA ARG A 110 -20.67 -2.83 -11.60
C ARG A 110 -19.16 -2.68 -11.56
N TYR A 111 -18.70 -2.04 -10.49
CA TYR A 111 -17.29 -1.84 -10.17
C TYR A 111 -17.03 -2.35 -8.78
N SER A 112 -15.98 -3.13 -8.61
CA SER A 112 -15.46 -3.51 -7.30
C SER A 112 -13.95 -3.32 -7.32
N ARG A 113 -13.44 -2.61 -6.32
CA ARG A 113 -12.01 -2.39 -6.11
C ARG A 113 -11.66 -2.69 -4.68
N GLN A 114 -10.66 -3.52 -4.50
CA GLN A 114 -10.09 -3.84 -3.19
C GLN A 114 -8.59 -3.63 -3.31
N HIS A 115 -8.13 -2.55 -2.71
CA HIS A 115 -6.71 -2.18 -2.69
C HIS A 115 -6.20 -2.25 -1.25
N ASP A 116 -5.07 -2.91 -1.06
CA ASP A 116 -4.32 -2.99 0.18
C ASP A 116 -2.88 -2.60 -0.12
N GLU A 117 -2.53 -1.35 0.19
CA GLU A 117 -1.25 -0.75 -0.11
C GLU A 117 -0.35 -0.70 1.12
N ALA A 118 0.88 -1.16 0.96
CA ALA A 118 1.93 -1.09 1.96
C ALA A 118 2.67 0.24 1.88
N VAL A 119 2.77 0.96 2.99
CA VAL A 119 3.51 2.21 3.13
C VAL A 119 4.62 2.01 4.15
N GLY A 120 5.86 2.01 3.70
CA GLY A 120 7.04 1.72 4.52
C GLY A 120 7.41 2.82 5.50
N SER A 121 8.36 2.49 6.37
CA SER A 121 9.08 3.46 7.20
C SER A 121 10.23 4.10 6.42
N SER A 122 10.59 5.33 6.78
CA SER A 122 11.72 6.06 6.19
C SER A 122 12.65 6.55 7.29
N ILE A 123 13.94 6.27 7.15
CA ILE A 123 14.98 6.76 8.04
C ILE A 123 16.02 7.49 7.22
N GLY A 124 16.27 8.76 7.56
CA GLY A 124 17.22 9.64 6.87
C GLY A 124 18.14 10.36 7.85
N GLY A 125 19.25 10.88 7.30
CA GLY A 125 20.22 11.67 8.03
C GLY A 125 21.54 11.80 7.28
N ARG A 126 22.44 12.67 7.78
CA ARG A 126 23.80 12.71 7.25
C ARG A 126 24.48 11.33 7.39
N GLU A 127 24.37 10.76 8.57
CA GLU A 127 24.74 9.37 8.84
C GLU A 127 23.55 8.64 9.45
N VAL A 128 23.37 7.36 9.09
CA VAL A 128 22.33 6.51 9.70
C VAL A 128 22.98 5.27 10.31
N VAL A 129 22.67 5.04 11.60
CA VAL A 129 23.17 3.88 12.33
C VAL A 129 22.01 3.14 12.99
N LEU A 130 21.85 1.88 12.64
CA LEU A 130 21.00 0.93 13.34
C LEU A 130 21.88 -0.12 14.00
N ALA A 131 21.87 -0.16 15.32
CA ALA A 131 22.64 -1.14 16.07
C ALA A 131 21.74 -1.92 17.01
N ALA A 132 21.58 -3.20 16.73
CA ALA A 132 20.99 -4.17 17.61
C ALA A 132 22.08 -4.76 18.54
N GLY A 133 21.68 -5.21 19.72
CA GLY A 133 22.60 -5.90 20.64
C GLY A 133 23.09 -7.21 20.06
N LYS A 134 24.01 -7.87 20.76
CA LYS A 134 24.61 -9.15 20.33
C LYS A 134 23.57 -10.25 20.04
N GLU A 135 22.46 -10.22 20.76
CA GLU A 135 21.33 -11.16 20.59
C GLU A 135 20.17 -10.53 19.80
N GLY A 136 20.32 -9.29 19.33
CA GLY A 136 19.29 -8.53 18.67
C GLY A 136 19.33 -8.65 17.16
N ASP A 137 18.18 -8.83 16.54
CA ASP A 137 18.03 -8.87 15.08
C ASP A 137 17.59 -7.51 14.54
N ILE A 138 17.99 -7.19 13.31
CA ILE A 138 17.48 -6.06 12.55
C ILE A 138 16.57 -6.61 11.47
N LEU A 139 15.30 -6.18 11.47
CA LEU A 139 14.32 -6.55 10.45
C LEU A 139 13.81 -5.27 9.77
N VAL A 140 13.97 -5.21 8.45
CA VAL A 140 13.54 -4.10 7.61
C VAL A 140 12.60 -4.64 6.54
N ARG A 141 11.36 -4.15 6.52
CA ARG A 141 10.38 -4.58 5.52
C ARG A 141 9.71 -3.40 4.84
N GLY A 142 9.80 -3.35 3.50
CA GLY A 142 9.21 -2.33 2.66
C GLY A 142 9.59 -0.90 3.05
N SER A 143 10.79 -0.71 3.59
CA SER A 143 11.21 0.53 4.23
C SER A 143 12.50 1.07 3.63
N SER A 144 12.70 2.38 3.72
CA SER A 144 13.86 3.08 3.17
C SER A 144 14.78 3.56 4.30
N ILE A 145 16.07 3.28 4.18
CA ILE A 145 17.13 3.77 5.06
C ILE A 145 18.20 4.39 4.17
N ILE A 146 18.21 5.72 4.09
CA ILE A 146 19.13 6.44 3.18
C ILE A 146 19.84 7.54 3.95
N SER A 147 21.17 7.56 3.85
CA SER A 147 22.01 8.62 4.41
C SER A 147 22.71 9.41 3.32
N ASP A 148 23.22 10.57 3.68
CA ASP A 148 24.08 11.35 2.77
C ASP A 148 25.51 10.77 2.70
N GLU A 149 26.07 10.37 3.86
CA GLU A 149 27.49 10.01 3.97
C GLU A 149 27.72 8.53 4.32
N ALA A 150 27.00 7.99 5.29
CA ALA A 150 27.21 6.60 5.70
C ALA A 150 25.96 5.94 6.31
N THR A 151 25.68 4.71 5.89
CA THR A 151 24.65 3.85 6.48
C THR A 151 25.27 2.61 7.09
N THR A 152 25.01 2.36 8.38
CA THR A 152 25.55 1.20 9.10
C THR A 152 24.45 0.45 9.83
N LEU A 153 24.31 -0.85 9.54
CA LEU A 153 23.44 -1.79 10.23
C LEU A 153 24.28 -2.86 10.91
N THR A 154 24.10 -3.03 12.23
CA THR A 154 24.85 -4.05 13.00
C THR A 154 23.90 -4.82 13.90
N GLY A 155 23.92 -6.15 13.85
CA GLY A 155 23.06 -7.01 14.66
C GLY A 155 23.49 -8.48 14.65
N ARG A 156 22.74 -9.35 15.34
CA ARG A 156 22.95 -10.78 15.24
C ARG A 156 22.56 -11.28 13.86
N ASN A 157 21.33 -11.04 13.46
CA ASN A 157 20.84 -11.28 12.11
C ASN A 157 20.32 -9.99 11.50
N ILE A 158 20.44 -9.84 10.18
CA ILE A 158 19.90 -8.72 9.41
C ILE A 158 18.99 -9.28 8.34
N GLY A 159 17.68 -9.04 8.45
CA GLY A 159 16.69 -9.42 7.47
C GLY A 159 16.12 -8.18 6.75
N ILE A 160 16.20 -8.17 5.42
CA ILE A 160 15.71 -7.09 4.58
C ILE A 160 14.76 -7.69 3.56
N ALA A 161 13.51 -7.24 3.54
CA ALA A 161 12.49 -7.78 2.65
C ALA A 161 11.59 -6.68 2.08
N ALA A 162 10.99 -6.94 0.91
CA ALA A 162 9.93 -6.11 0.39
C ALA A 162 8.62 -6.30 1.18
N ALA A 163 7.79 -5.26 1.20
CA ALA A 163 6.39 -5.35 1.56
C ALA A 163 5.53 -5.65 0.32
N GLN A 164 4.34 -6.21 0.52
CA GLN A 164 3.43 -6.53 -0.56
C GLN A 164 2.20 -5.65 -0.50
N SER A 165 1.82 -5.14 -1.66
CA SER A 165 0.55 -4.46 -1.90
C SER A 165 -0.29 -5.29 -2.87
N ARG A 166 -1.61 -5.35 -2.65
CA ARG A 166 -2.52 -6.11 -3.50
C ARG A 166 -3.63 -5.22 -4.03
N TYR A 167 -3.91 -5.35 -5.31
CA TYR A 167 -4.93 -4.61 -6.03
C TYR A 167 -5.84 -5.59 -6.76
N LEU A 168 -7.10 -5.64 -6.35
CA LEU A 168 -8.15 -6.43 -6.99
C LEU A 168 -9.15 -5.48 -7.62
N ASP A 169 -9.24 -5.50 -8.94
CA ASP A 169 -10.20 -4.71 -9.70
C ASP A 169 -11.14 -5.64 -10.47
N SER A 170 -12.42 -5.39 -10.39
CA SER A 170 -13.45 -6.07 -11.18
C SER A 170 -14.42 -5.08 -11.76
N GLU A 171 -14.60 -5.14 -13.05
CA GLU A 171 -15.48 -4.28 -13.82
C GLU A 171 -16.42 -5.14 -14.68
N PHE A 172 -17.68 -4.82 -14.66
CA PHE A 172 -18.71 -5.48 -15.46
C PHE A 172 -19.64 -4.45 -16.08
N HIS A 173 -19.78 -4.51 -17.39
CA HIS A 173 -20.72 -3.71 -18.16
C HIS A 173 -21.67 -4.62 -18.92
N GLN A 174 -22.95 -4.28 -18.95
CA GLN A 174 -23.96 -4.96 -19.72
C GLN A 174 -24.91 -3.97 -20.37
N THR A 175 -25.13 -4.13 -21.66
CA THR A 175 -26.16 -3.41 -22.40
C THR A 175 -27.14 -4.41 -23.00
N GLN A 176 -28.41 -4.18 -22.75
CA GLN A 176 -29.50 -4.93 -23.39
C GLN A 176 -30.38 -3.95 -24.15
N LYS A 177 -30.71 -4.29 -25.38
CA LYS A 177 -31.63 -3.52 -26.22
C LYS A 177 -32.66 -4.48 -26.79
N SER A 178 -33.91 -4.07 -26.84
CA SER A 178 -34.96 -4.81 -27.52
C SER A 178 -35.96 -3.85 -28.16
N GLY A 179 -36.51 -4.21 -29.28
CA GLY A 179 -37.48 -3.35 -29.98
C GLY A 179 -37.99 -3.95 -31.27
N LEU A 180 -39.05 -3.34 -31.77
CA LEU A 180 -39.54 -3.61 -33.12
C LEU A 180 -38.59 -2.98 -34.14
N THR A 181 -38.26 -3.72 -35.15
CA THR A 181 -37.49 -3.28 -36.31
C THR A 181 -38.36 -3.34 -37.54
N ALA A 182 -38.31 -2.29 -38.33
CA ALA A 182 -38.95 -2.30 -39.65
C ALA A 182 -37.87 -1.98 -40.68
N SER A 183 -37.84 -2.73 -41.76
CA SER A 183 -36.97 -2.48 -42.92
C SER A 183 -37.75 -2.55 -44.21
N LEU A 184 -37.39 -1.70 -45.17
CA LEU A 184 -37.88 -1.74 -46.51
C LEU A 184 -36.67 -1.97 -47.42
N SER A 185 -36.63 -3.10 -48.11
CA SER A 185 -35.61 -3.43 -49.11
C SER A 185 -36.27 -3.99 -50.33
N ASP A 186 -35.89 -3.48 -51.49
CA ASP A 186 -36.37 -3.92 -52.82
C ASP A 186 -37.91 -3.98 -52.95
N GLY A 187 -38.60 -3.02 -52.32
CA GLY A 187 -40.06 -2.94 -52.31
C GLY A 187 -40.78 -3.89 -51.34
N VAL A 188 -40.04 -4.70 -50.57
CA VAL A 188 -40.59 -5.59 -49.54
C VAL A 188 -40.48 -4.96 -48.16
N ALA A 189 -41.61 -4.72 -47.51
CA ALA A 189 -41.66 -4.27 -46.13
C ALA A 189 -41.56 -5.46 -45.17
N SER A 190 -40.63 -5.44 -44.25
CA SER A 190 -40.52 -6.45 -43.19
C SER A 190 -40.59 -5.78 -41.82
N ALA A 191 -41.32 -6.41 -40.91
CA ALA A 191 -41.36 -6.00 -39.49
C ALA A 191 -40.91 -7.18 -38.62
N GLY A 192 -40.04 -6.91 -37.65
CA GLY A 192 -39.51 -7.92 -36.77
C GLY A 192 -39.31 -7.40 -35.36
N TYR A 193 -39.03 -8.28 -34.42
CA TYR A 193 -38.59 -7.95 -33.05
C TYR A 193 -37.13 -8.34 -32.91
N SER A 194 -36.29 -7.39 -32.51
CA SER A 194 -34.88 -7.65 -32.24
C SER A 194 -34.58 -7.55 -30.71
N LYS A 195 -33.69 -8.42 -30.25
CA LYS A 195 -33.14 -8.39 -28.90
C LYS A 195 -31.65 -8.61 -29.01
N SER A 196 -30.89 -7.66 -28.47
CA SER A 196 -29.43 -7.75 -28.35
C SER A 196 -28.98 -7.63 -26.92
N ARG A 197 -27.94 -8.36 -26.56
CA ARG A 197 -27.27 -8.30 -25.26
C ARG A 197 -25.78 -8.32 -25.50
N GLN A 198 -25.11 -7.32 -24.94
CA GLN A 198 -23.65 -7.24 -24.92
C GLN A 198 -23.18 -7.17 -23.48
N SER A 199 -22.16 -7.92 -23.12
CA SER A 199 -21.54 -7.87 -21.82
C SER A 199 -20.03 -7.86 -21.95
N LEU A 200 -19.39 -7.02 -21.14
CA LEU A 200 -17.93 -6.94 -20.99
C LEU A 200 -17.62 -7.16 -19.51
N GLN A 201 -16.66 -8.03 -19.23
CA GLN A 201 -16.14 -8.25 -17.90
C GLN A 201 -14.62 -8.14 -17.93
N HIS A 202 -14.08 -7.33 -17.03
CA HIS A 202 -12.65 -7.21 -16.79
C HIS A 202 -12.37 -7.54 -15.31
N LYS A 203 -11.32 -8.32 -15.07
CA LYS A 203 -10.80 -8.61 -13.72
C LYS A 203 -9.30 -8.49 -13.73
N ALA A 204 -8.75 -7.82 -12.74
CA ALA A 204 -7.32 -7.73 -12.51
C ALA A 204 -7.02 -8.10 -11.04
N ASP A 205 -6.02 -8.93 -10.83
CA ASP A 205 -5.41 -9.24 -9.53
C ASP A 205 -3.92 -8.96 -9.66
N ILE A 206 -3.47 -7.90 -9.02
CA ILE A 206 -2.11 -7.39 -9.16
C ILE A 206 -1.48 -7.35 -7.77
N THR A 207 -0.37 -8.07 -7.62
CA THR A 207 0.50 -7.94 -6.45
C THR A 207 1.71 -7.10 -6.84
N ARG A 208 1.97 -6.04 -6.08
CA ARG A 208 3.16 -5.19 -6.20
C ARG A 208 4.03 -5.35 -4.98
N LEU A 209 5.34 -5.29 -5.19
CA LEU A 209 6.34 -5.28 -4.13
C LEU A 209 6.82 -3.85 -3.91
N SER A 210 6.81 -3.40 -2.66
CA SER A 210 7.50 -2.19 -2.21
C SER A 210 8.84 -2.64 -1.65
N GLU A 211 9.90 -2.49 -2.43
CA GLU A 211 11.24 -2.91 -2.06
C GLU A 211 11.76 -2.12 -0.85
N SER A 212 12.56 -2.79 -0.03
CA SER A 212 13.36 -2.09 0.97
C SER A 212 14.63 -1.51 0.31
N GLN A 213 14.93 -0.26 0.63
CA GLN A 213 16.09 0.45 0.10
C GLN A 213 17.03 0.81 1.25
N ILE A 214 18.27 0.40 1.16
CA ILE A 214 19.30 0.73 2.15
C ILE A 214 20.51 1.25 1.41
N GLY A 215 20.92 2.47 1.75
CA GLY A 215 21.99 3.09 0.99
C GLY A 215 22.58 4.35 1.61
N SER A 216 23.67 4.78 0.98
CA SER A 216 24.30 6.07 1.18
C SER A 216 24.45 6.78 -0.17
N LEU A 217 24.27 8.10 -0.20
CA LEU A 217 24.37 8.88 -1.42
C LEU A 217 25.83 9.20 -1.81
N LYS A 218 26.73 9.32 -0.83
CA LYS A 218 28.11 9.77 -1.06
C LYS A 218 29.18 8.92 -0.40
N GLY A 219 28.78 7.93 0.37
CA GLY A 219 29.72 7.15 1.15
C GLY A 219 29.34 5.68 1.26
N ASN A 220 29.75 5.02 2.32
CA ASN A 220 29.66 3.58 2.44
C ASN A 220 28.35 3.12 3.07
N THR A 221 27.85 1.99 2.57
CA THR A 221 26.79 1.21 3.20
C THR A 221 27.37 -0.07 3.78
N THR A 222 27.28 -0.22 5.11
CA THR A 222 27.84 -1.37 5.83
C THR A 222 26.75 -2.15 6.53
N LEU A 223 26.65 -3.44 6.22
CA LEU A 223 25.80 -4.40 6.92
C LEU A 223 26.74 -5.40 7.61
N ALA A 224 26.67 -5.49 8.93
CA ALA A 224 27.48 -6.40 9.74
C ALA A 224 26.58 -7.25 10.63
N ALA A 225 26.39 -8.51 10.27
CA ALA A 225 25.68 -9.49 11.08
C ALA A 225 26.64 -10.47 11.73
N ALA A 226 26.36 -10.87 12.96
CA ALA A 226 27.14 -11.91 13.63
C ALA A 226 26.87 -13.31 13.07
N GLU A 227 25.64 -13.57 12.59
CA GLU A 227 25.22 -14.88 12.10
C GLU A 227 24.77 -14.84 10.64
N GLN A 228 23.74 -14.04 10.30
CA GLN A 228 23.13 -14.12 8.96
C GLN A 228 22.68 -12.76 8.42
N ILE A 229 22.86 -12.55 7.12
CA ILE A 229 22.22 -11.49 6.34
C ILE A 229 21.31 -12.15 5.31
N ASP A 230 20.00 -11.89 5.39
CA ASP A 230 18.98 -12.34 4.43
C ASP A 230 18.35 -11.13 3.73
N THR A 231 18.43 -11.10 2.40
CA THR A 231 17.87 -10.01 1.59
C THR A 231 16.93 -10.57 0.55
N ARG A 232 15.68 -10.07 0.51
CA ARG A 232 14.64 -10.51 -0.43
C ARG A 232 13.93 -9.30 -1.04
N ALA A 233 14.10 -9.11 -2.35
CA ALA A 233 13.58 -7.96 -3.08
C ALA A 233 13.93 -6.64 -2.34
N ALA A 234 15.22 -6.37 -2.28
CA ALA A 234 15.81 -5.20 -1.64
C ALA A 234 16.89 -4.60 -2.53
N THR A 235 17.03 -3.27 -2.47
CA THR A 235 18.09 -2.54 -3.15
C THR A 235 19.10 -2.05 -2.12
N LEU A 236 20.38 -2.39 -2.34
CA LEU A 236 21.51 -1.91 -1.56
C LEU A 236 22.37 -1.02 -2.43
N SER A 237 22.68 0.19 -1.99
CA SER A 237 23.50 1.17 -2.72
C SER A 237 24.55 1.82 -1.84
N ALA A 238 25.68 2.19 -2.47
CA ALA A 238 26.79 2.90 -1.83
C ALA A 238 27.45 3.83 -2.84
#